data_4413b18422e1200bd1a6c10e83271757
#
_entry.id   4413b18422e1200bd1a6c10e83271757
#
_cell.length_a   1.000
_cell.length_b   1.000
_cell.length_c   1.000
_cell.angle_alpha   90.00
_cell.angle_beta   90.00
_cell.angle_gamma   90.00
#
_symmetry.space_group_name_H-M   'P 1'
#
loop_
_entity.id
_entity.type
_entity.pdbx_description
1 polymer ?
#
loop_
_entity_poly.entity_id
_entity_poly.type
_entity_poly.pdbx_seq_one_letter_code
_entity_poly.pdbx_strand_id
1 'polypeptide(L)'
;MSSQSTKSKGSLGVIFNVVAIALALVASYFIWKDVMGHSSNFEGGNPEGHPLPGNYLAIIYKGGYIVPLLIATIMILLTFTIERAITLSKAQGKGRLNVFVKSIQTAISADQIEESKLACDKQKGSLANVVKA
;
A
#
# COMPACT_ATOMS: atom_id res chain seq x y z
N MET A 1 8.16 -14.25 -32.83
CA MET A 1 9.07 -13.25 -32.26
C MET A 1 8.29 -12.20 -31.47
N SER A 2 7.90 -12.49 -30.23
CA SER A 2 7.26 -11.49 -29.36
C SER A 2 7.32 -11.92 -27.90
N SER A 3 8.55 -12.05 -27.35
CA SER A 3 8.78 -12.39 -25.95
C SER A 3 9.66 -11.39 -25.21
N GLN A 4 9.53 -10.09 -25.52
CA GLN A 4 10.34 -9.06 -24.88
C GLN A 4 9.56 -8.04 -24.03
N SER A 5 8.22 -8.15 -23.93
CA SER A 5 7.44 -7.10 -23.25
C SER A 5 7.13 -7.36 -21.77
N THR A 6 7.37 -8.55 -21.24
CA THR A 6 7.01 -8.91 -19.87
C THR A 6 8.10 -8.64 -18.83
N LYS A 7 9.34 -8.46 -19.26
CA LYS A 7 10.49 -8.27 -18.36
C LYS A 7 10.57 -6.86 -17.75
N SER A 8 10.03 -5.85 -18.42
CA SER A 8 10.09 -4.44 -17.99
C SER A 8 9.15 -4.12 -16.82
N LYS A 9 7.95 -4.69 -16.79
CA LYS A 9 6.97 -4.41 -15.72
C LYS A 9 7.35 -5.02 -14.37
N GLY A 10 8.01 -6.16 -14.36
CA GLY A 10 8.48 -6.80 -13.12
C GLY A 10 9.62 -6.02 -12.45
N SER A 11 10.54 -5.51 -13.25
CA SER A 11 11.70 -4.77 -12.76
C SER A 11 11.31 -3.39 -12.17
N LEU A 12 10.38 -2.68 -12.79
CA LEU A 12 9.84 -1.41 -12.29
C LEU A 12 9.13 -1.56 -10.93
N GLY A 13 8.37 -2.65 -10.74
CA GLY A 13 7.73 -2.94 -9.47
C GLY A 13 8.73 -3.22 -8.35
N VAL A 14 9.78 -3.98 -8.65
CA VAL A 14 10.85 -4.27 -7.69
C VAL A 14 11.62 -3.01 -7.30
N ILE A 15 11.97 -2.18 -8.27
CA ILE A 15 12.64 -0.89 -8.04
C ILE A 15 11.76 0.02 -7.18
N PHE A 16 10.47 0.12 -7.48
CA PHE A 16 9.52 0.90 -6.70
C PHE A 16 9.47 0.44 -5.24
N ASN A 17 9.39 -0.87 -5.01
CA ASN A 17 9.36 -1.42 -3.65
C ASN A 17 10.65 -1.16 -2.88
N VAL A 18 11.81 -1.31 -3.53
CA VAL A 18 13.12 -1.02 -2.91
C VAL A 18 13.23 0.46 -2.54
N VAL A 19 12.82 1.36 -3.43
CA VAL A 19 12.81 2.81 -3.17
C VAL A 19 11.86 3.16 -2.03
N ALA A 20 10.67 2.56 -1.99
CA ALA A 20 9.71 2.78 -0.90
C ALA A 20 10.27 2.35 0.46
N ILE A 21 10.95 1.20 0.53
CA ILE A 21 11.59 0.71 1.75
C ILE A 21 12.71 1.65 2.18
N ALA A 22 13.57 2.07 1.26
CA ALA A 22 14.66 3.00 1.54
C ALA A 22 14.14 4.36 2.06
N LEU A 23 13.10 4.90 1.45
CA LEU A 23 12.44 6.13 1.91
C LEU A 23 11.81 5.97 3.30
N ALA A 24 11.19 4.84 3.58
CA ALA A 24 10.62 4.55 4.90
C ALA A 24 11.70 4.50 5.99
N LEU A 25 12.85 3.90 5.72
CA LEU A 25 13.99 3.87 6.65
C LEU A 25 14.54 5.27 6.92
N VAL A 26 14.73 6.08 5.89
CA VAL A 26 15.21 7.45 6.03
C VAL A 26 14.21 8.31 6.79
N ALA A 27 12.93 8.24 6.42
CA ALA A 27 11.87 9.00 7.09
C ALA A 27 11.72 8.61 8.56
N SER A 28 11.79 7.32 8.90
CA SER A 28 11.72 6.86 10.29
C SER A 28 12.86 7.38 11.15
N TYR A 29 14.07 7.42 10.58
CA TYR A 29 15.23 7.99 11.26
C TYR A 29 15.05 9.48 11.55
N PHE A 30 14.57 10.26 10.59
CA PHE A 30 14.26 11.68 10.79
C PHE A 30 13.18 11.90 11.83
N ILE A 31 12.10 11.13 11.78
CA ILE A 31 11.02 11.21 12.77
C ILE A 31 11.56 10.92 14.17
N TRP A 32 12.36 9.89 14.33
CA TRP A 32 12.95 9.55 15.62
C TRP A 32 13.87 10.65 16.15
N LYS A 33 14.77 11.16 15.31
CA LYS A 33 15.78 12.14 15.71
C LYS A 33 15.20 13.55 15.89
N ASP A 34 14.47 14.05 14.89
CA ASP A 34 14.06 15.47 14.85
C ASP A 34 12.71 15.71 15.53
N VAL A 35 11.80 14.75 15.51
CA VAL A 35 10.48 14.88 16.15
C VAL A 35 10.52 14.35 17.58
N MET A 36 10.94 13.12 17.78
CA MET A 36 10.95 12.51 19.13
C MET A 36 12.12 12.98 19.98
N GLY A 37 13.30 13.17 19.37
CA GLY A 37 14.51 13.68 20.01
C GLY A 37 14.58 15.20 20.15
N HIS A 38 13.50 15.92 19.78
CA HIS A 38 13.49 17.37 19.87
C HIS A 38 13.66 17.85 21.32
N SER A 39 14.49 18.88 21.51
CA SER A 39 14.84 19.42 22.84
C SER A 39 13.64 19.82 23.70
N SER A 40 12.54 20.25 23.07
CA SER A 40 11.30 20.61 23.76
C SER A 40 10.59 19.44 24.45
N ASN A 41 10.95 18.20 24.15
CA ASN A 41 10.37 17.01 24.73
C ASN A 41 11.04 16.58 26.05
N PHE A 42 12.15 17.21 26.41
CA PHE A 42 12.98 16.83 27.55
C PHE A 42 13.15 17.98 28.54
N GLU A 43 13.28 17.64 29.81
CA GLU A 43 13.58 18.62 30.87
C GLU A 43 14.96 19.25 30.63
N GLY A 44 15.01 20.59 30.66
CA GLY A 44 16.25 21.34 30.41
C GLY A 44 16.72 21.35 28.94
N GLY A 45 15.90 20.89 28.01
CA GLY A 45 16.22 20.89 26.59
C GLY A 45 17.29 19.89 26.17
N ASN A 46 17.63 18.92 27.00
CA ASN A 46 18.64 17.91 26.71
C ASN A 46 17.99 16.55 26.39
N PRO A 47 18.14 16.02 25.17
CA PRO A 47 17.61 14.70 24.82
C PRO A 47 18.15 13.53 25.64
N GLU A 48 19.28 13.70 26.31
CA GLU A 48 19.83 12.72 27.22
C GLU A 48 19.24 12.82 28.64
N GLY A 49 18.54 13.93 28.97
CA GLY A 49 17.87 14.18 30.24
C GLY A 49 16.60 13.36 30.45
N HIS A 50 15.83 13.73 31.46
CA HIS A 50 14.55 13.09 31.73
C HIS A 50 13.48 13.57 30.78
N PRO A 51 12.59 12.66 30.27
CA PRO A 51 11.43 13.05 29.52
C PRO A 51 10.52 13.97 30.31
N LEU A 52 9.92 14.97 29.67
CA LEU A 52 8.89 15.79 30.32
C LEU A 52 7.71 14.91 30.75
N PRO A 53 7.16 15.15 31.95
CA PRO A 53 6.02 14.40 32.45
C PRO A 53 4.84 14.46 31.49
N GLY A 54 4.33 13.29 31.05
CA GLY A 54 3.23 13.18 30.11
C GLY A 54 3.63 13.25 28.62
N ASN A 55 4.92 13.43 28.30
CA ASN A 55 5.37 13.43 26.90
C ASN A 55 5.77 12.01 26.44
N TYR A 56 4.83 11.34 25.77
CA TYR A 56 5.06 9.98 25.25
C TYR A 56 6.15 9.91 24.19
N LEU A 57 6.36 10.97 23.40
CA LEU A 57 7.38 11.01 22.36
C LEU A 57 8.79 10.89 22.94
N ALA A 58 9.04 11.60 24.05
CA ALA A 58 10.31 11.52 24.74
C ALA A 58 10.55 10.16 25.38
N ILE A 59 9.51 9.54 25.94
CA ILE A 59 9.58 8.18 26.51
C ILE A 59 9.94 7.16 25.42
N ILE A 60 9.29 7.25 24.27
CA ILE A 60 9.57 6.39 23.12
C ILE A 60 10.98 6.62 22.59
N TYR A 61 11.46 7.88 22.53
CA TYR A 61 12.82 8.19 22.11
C TYR A 61 13.87 7.47 22.95
N LYS A 62 13.63 7.34 24.26
CA LYS A 62 14.52 6.61 25.20
C LYS A 62 14.60 5.11 24.92
N GLY A 63 13.71 4.54 24.10
CA GLY A 63 13.81 3.18 23.62
C GLY A 63 15.05 2.91 22.73
N GLY A 64 15.79 3.96 22.33
CA GLY A 64 17.03 3.84 21.57
C GLY A 64 16.84 3.50 20.10
N TYR A 65 17.84 2.88 19.50
CA TYR A 65 17.87 2.58 18.06
C TYR A 65 16.82 1.54 17.59
N ILE A 66 16.18 0.84 18.49
CA ILE A 66 15.08 -0.07 18.17
C ILE A 66 13.85 0.70 17.67
N VAL A 67 13.65 1.92 18.19
CA VAL A 67 12.48 2.75 17.86
C VAL A 67 12.41 3.12 16.38
N PRO A 68 13.45 3.68 15.74
CA PRO A 68 13.39 3.98 14.32
C PRO A 68 13.16 2.71 13.46
N LEU A 69 13.68 1.56 13.89
CA LEU A 69 13.43 0.29 13.22
C LEU A 69 11.95 -0.11 13.27
N LEU A 70 11.30 0.05 14.43
CA LEU A 70 9.87 -0.21 14.60
C LEU A 70 9.01 0.74 13.77
N ILE A 71 9.34 2.03 13.77
CA ILE A 71 8.64 3.05 12.97
C ILE A 71 8.78 2.70 11.47
N ALA A 72 9.98 2.34 11.02
CA ALA A 72 10.21 1.92 9.64
C ALA A 72 9.34 0.71 9.26
N THR A 73 9.27 -0.30 10.13
CA THR A 73 8.45 -1.49 9.91
C THR A 73 6.97 -1.15 9.78
N ILE A 74 6.45 -0.28 10.65
CA ILE A 74 5.06 0.17 10.58
C ILE A 74 4.80 0.93 9.29
N MET A 75 5.70 1.83 8.88
CA MET A 75 5.57 2.59 7.64
C MET A 75 5.58 1.68 6.41
N ILE A 76 6.47 0.69 6.39
CA ILE A 76 6.54 -0.31 5.31
C ILE A 76 5.23 -1.11 5.23
N LEU A 77 4.72 -1.61 6.36
CA LEU A 77 3.46 -2.35 6.43
C LEU A 77 2.29 -1.50 5.92
N LEU A 78 2.18 -0.25 6.34
CA LEU A 78 1.14 0.66 5.86
C LEU A 78 1.24 0.90 4.36
N THR A 79 2.44 1.14 3.85
CA THR A 79 2.68 1.36 2.41
C THR A 79 2.22 0.16 1.60
N PHE A 80 2.64 -1.05 1.95
CA PHE A 80 2.22 -2.26 1.25
C PHE A 80 0.74 -2.56 1.40
N THR A 81 0.15 -2.29 2.56
CA THR A 81 -1.30 -2.47 2.77
C THR A 81 -2.11 -1.55 1.86
N ILE A 82 -1.73 -0.28 1.77
CA ILE A 82 -2.38 0.70 0.88
C ILE A 82 -2.20 0.31 -0.58
N GLU A 83 -0.99 -0.06 -0.98
CA GLU A 83 -0.70 -0.53 -2.35
C GLU A 83 -1.58 -1.72 -2.72
N ARG A 84 -1.70 -2.72 -1.84
CA ARG A 84 -2.53 -3.90 -2.06
C ARG A 84 -4.02 -3.56 -2.11
N ALA A 85 -4.49 -2.69 -1.22
CA ALA A 85 -5.88 -2.23 -1.23
C ALA A 85 -6.23 -1.53 -2.56
N ILE A 86 -5.37 -0.65 -3.05
CA ILE A 86 -5.55 0.03 -4.33
C ILE A 86 -5.53 -0.98 -5.50
N THR A 87 -4.58 -1.92 -5.48
CA THR A 87 -4.45 -2.94 -6.52
C THR A 87 -5.69 -3.84 -6.57
N LEU A 88 -6.18 -4.28 -5.43
CA LEU A 88 -7.42 -5.08 -5.33
C LEU A 88 -8.64 -4.28 -5.79
N SER A 89 -8.75 -3.02 -5.40
CA SER A 89 -9.85 -2.16 -5.85
C SER A 89 -9.85 -1.98 -7.38
N LYS A 90 -8.68 -1.84 -7.98
CA LYS A 90 -8.53 -1.78 -9.45
C LYS A 90 -8.83 -3.13 -10.13
N ALA A 91 -8.49 -4.24 -9.48
CA ALA A 91 -8.76 -5.57 -10.00
C ALA A 91 -10.26 -5.91 -10.03
N GLN A 92 -11.05 -5.36 -9.12
CA GLN A 92 -12.51 -5.52 -9.09
C GLN A 92 -13.22 -4.83 -10.27
N GLY A 93 -12.57 -3.84 -10.92
CA GLY A 93 -13.13 -3.11 -12.06
C GLY A 93 -14.08 -1.98 -11.66
N LYS A 94 -14.82 -1.47 -12.64
CA LYS A 94 -15.67 -0.27 -12.52
C LYS A 94 -17.10 -0.61 -12.11
N GLY A 95 -17.35 -1.28 -11.03
CA GLY A 95 -18.74 -1.55 -10.62
C GLY A 95 -18.84 -2.51 -9.45
N ARG A 96 -20.05 -2.69 -8.97
CA ARG A 96 -20.31 -3.68 -7.91
C ARG A 96 -20.21 -5.09 -8.48
N LEU A 97 -19.30 -5.87 -7.95
CA LEU A 97 -19.04 -7.24 -8.38
C LEU A 97 -20.30 -8.09 -8.44
N ASN A 98 -21.17 -7.95 -7.44
CA ASN A 98 -22.43 -8.70 -7.36
C ASN A 98 -23.39 -8.41 -8.53
N VAL A 99 -23.44 -7.14 -8.97
CA VAL A 99 -24.27 -6.74 -10.12
C VAL A 99 -23.68 -7.29 -11.41
N PHE A 100 -22.36 -7.22 -11.54
CA PHE A 100 -21.65 -7.78 -12.69
C PHE A 100 -21.86 -9.29 -12.83
N VAL A 101 -21.66 -10.05 -11.76
CA VAL A 101 -21.88 -11.51 -11.75
C VAL A 101 -23.31 -11.87 -12.11
N LYS A 102 -24.29 -11.16 -11.54
CA LYS A 102 -25.71 -11.37 -11.88
C LYS A 102 -26.01 -11.08 -13.36
N SER A 103 -25.47 -9.99 -13.90
CA SER A 103 -25.69 -9.65 -15.31
C SER A 103 -25.11 -10.70 -16.25
N ILE A 104 -23.93 -11.24 -15.94
CA ILE A 104 -23.31 -12.32 -16.71
C ILE A 104 -24.14 -13.61 -16.60
N GLN A 105 -24.59 -13.99 -15.41
CA GLN A 105 -25.44 -15.17 -15.21
C GLN A 105 -26.74 -15.08 -16.03
N THR A 106 -27.38 -13.92 -15.99
CA THR A 106 -28.61 -13.69 -16.75
C THR A 106 -28.37 -13.75 -18.25
N ALA A 107 -27.30 -13.12 -18.75
CA ALA A 107 -26.95 -13.13 -20.18
C ALA A 107 -26.62 -14.54 -20.68
N ILE A 108 -25.87 -15.32 -19.90
CA ILE A 108 -25.55 -16.72 -20.25
C ILE A 108 -26.80 -17.60 -20.25
N SER A 109 -27.68 -17.42 -19.27
CA SER A 109 -28.94 -18.17 -19.18
C SER A 109 -29.91 -17.88 -20.33
N ALA A 110 -29.80 -16.67 -20.92
CA ALA A 110 -30.58 -16.25 -22.07
C ALA A 110 -29.90 -16.53 -23.43
N ASP A 111 -28.76 -17.22 -23.45
CA ASP A 111 -27.94 -17.50 -24.62
C ASP A 111 -27.45 -16.25 -25.36
N GLN A 112 -27.33 -15.13 -24.65
CA GLN A 112 -26.90 -13.85 -25.18
C GLN A 112 -25.41 -13.62 -24.93
N ILE A 113 -24.56 -14.38 -25.62
CA ILE A 113 -23.10 -14.35 -25.44
C ILE A 113 -22.51 -12.97 -25.78
N GLU A 114 -23.06 -12.29 -26.80
CA GLU A 114 -22.60 -10.95 -27.20
C GLU A 114 -22.85 -9.89 -26.09
N GLU A 115 -23.99 -9.94 -25.42
CA GLU A 115 -24.27 -9.03 -24.27
C GLU A 115 -23.35 -9.30 -23.09
N SER A 116 -23.02 -10.55 -22.80
CA SER A 116 -22.07 -10.87 -21.75
C SER A 116 -20.66 -10.36 -22.05
N LYS A 117 -20.21 -10.41 -23.31
CA LYS A 117 -18.95 -9.79 -23.72
C LYS A 117 -18.95 -8.28 -23.53
N LEU A 118 -20.01 -7.59 -23.90
CA LEU A 118 -20.18 -6.15 -23.71
C LEU A 118 -20.18 -5.77 -22.23
N ALA A 119 -20.81 -6.57 -21.37
CA ALA A 119 -20.80 -6.36 -19.92
C ALA A 119 -19.37 -6.50 -19.35
N CYS A 120 -18.60 -7.46 -19.82
CA CYS A 120 -17.20 -7.63 -19.47
C CYS A 120 -16.34 -6.42 -19.89
N ASP A 121 -16.55 -5.90 -21.09
CA ASP A 121 -15.83 -4.72 -21.59
C ASP A 121 -16.16 -3.45 -20.79
N LYS A 122 -17.40 -3.30 -20.30
CA LYS A 122 -17.82 -2.19 -19.44
C LYS A 122 -17.20 -2.29 -18.03
N GLN A 123 -17.10 -3.48 -17.49
CA GLN A 123 -16.60 -3.68 -16.11
C GLN A 123 -15.12 -3.33 -15.96
N LYS A 124 -14.30 -3.65 -16.96
CA LYS A 124 -12.85 -3.41 -16.96
C LYS A 124 -12.15 -3.83 -15.68
N GLY A 125 -11.50 -4.95 -15.66
CA GLY A 125 -10.76 -5.44 -14.51
C GLY A 125 -10.26 -6.86 -14.77
N SER A 126 -9.46 -7.40 -13.87
CA SER A 126 -8.90 -8.74 -14.04
C SER A 126 -9.99 -9.83 -14.05
N LEU A 127 -11.05 -9.67 -13.27
CA LEU A 127 -12.19 -10.59 -13.25
C LEU A 127 -12.95 -10.59 -14.58
N ALA A 128 -13.21 -9.40 -15.16
CA ALA A 128 -13.85 -9.28 -16.45
C ALA A 128 -13.03 -9.96 -17.57
N ASN A 129 -11.71 -9.84 -17.51
CA ASN A 129 -10.82 -10.50 -18.47
C ASN A 129 -10.84 -12.02 -18.36
N VAL A 130 -10.94 -12.57 -17.15
CA VAL A 130 -11.06 -14.02 -16.93
C VAL A 130 -12.38 -14.56 -17.46
N VAL A 131 -13.49 -13.86 -17.21
CA VAL A 131 -14.82 -14.27 -17.70
C VAL A 131 -14.92 -14.18 -19.22
N LYS A 132 -14.30 -13.15 -19.82
CA LYS A 132 -14.28 -12.97 -21.28
C LYS A 132 -13.48 -14.06 -22.01
N ALA A 133 -12.45 -14.56 -21.37
CA ALA A 133 -11.65 -15.66 -21.92
C ALA A 133 -12.40 -16.99 -21.89
#